data_28705e38bcab6a47be1bebcdc3a29827
#
_entry.id   28705e38bcab6a47be1bebcdc3a29827
#
_cell.length_a   1.000
_cell.length_b   1.000
_cell.length_c   1.000
_cell.angle_alpha   90.00
_cell.angle_beta   90.00
_cell.angle_gamma   90.00
#
_symmetry.space_group_name_H-M   'P 1'
#
loop_
_entity.id
_entity.type
_entity.pdbx_description
1 polymer ?
#
loop_
_entity_poly.entity_id
_entity_poly.type
_entity_poly.pdbx_seq_one_letter_code
_entity_poly.pdbx_strand_id
1 'polypeptide(L)'
;MMRAATAATAATVAALLAHETSCAGAADGQDELSGKPDMFGGILIEARTLPKSGKAFDEQLGERLSQWKAAGKKGVWLKLKPEHATLLATAYAHGFEIHHANKQHIVLVKWLPETPSTIPQPASHYVGVGIAVIDKNNRILVVQEKFGPASRRGRDFWKMPTGLVDNGEDLETAAVREVFEETGVRVAFEGVLAFRQQHQSGVEQKTDLFFLCKARPLSSDITLQEAEIANAVWMPLSEYLSKPLWPEFSAYWWMSRLAAEAHVEAGGDLPGGRLGSRPTAFVPNLLPLGSRPGANYIYSAATCPPPQGDHAKARARWEQAQAELKAAQQQAPTSKL
;
A
#
# COMPACT_ATOMS: atom_id res chain seq x y z
N MET A 1 -18.74 -24.88 14.17
CA MET A 1 -17.44 -25.39 13.68
C MET A 1 -17.18 -24.79 12.30
N MET A 2 -16.64 -23.57 12.23
CA MET A 2 -16.06 -22.96 11.01
C MET A 2 -15.34 -21.67 11.46
N ARG A 3 -14.14 -21.82 11.96
CA ARG A 3 -13.16 -20.75 12.14
C ARG A 3 -11.79 -21.41 12.01
N ALA A 4 -11.17 -21.34 10.86
CA ALA A 4 -9.72 -21.47 10.64
C ALA A 4 -9.40 -21.65 9.15
N ALA A 5 -9.55 -20.62 8.32
CA ALA A 5 -9.06 -20.71 6.94
C ALA A 5 -8.50 -19.40 6.34
N THR A 6 -8.48 -18.28 7.08
CA THR A 6 -8.12 -16.97 6.50
C THR A 6 -6.88 -16.29 7.07
N ALA A 7 -6.20 -16.90 8.05
CA ALA A 7 -4.98 -16.33 8.63
C ALA A 7 -3.66 -16.91 8.08
N ALA A 8 -3.73 -17.91 7.21
CA ALA A 8 -2.54 -18.67 6.79
C ALA A 8 -1.76 -18.06 5.61
N THR A 9 -2.35 -17.15 4.83
CA THR A 9 -1.74 -16.70 3.58
C THR A 9 -0.71 -15.56 3.72
N ALA A 10 -0.87 -14.68 4.67
CA ALA A 10 0.07 -13.56 4.86
C ALA A 10 1.29 -13.96 5.71
N ALA A 11 1.12 -14.79 6.73
CA ALA A 11 2.21 -15.26 7.57
C ALA A 11 3.19 -16.20 6.84
N THR A 12 2.74 -16.86 5.77
CA THR A 12 3.54 -17.87 5.06
C THR A 12 4.55 -17.25 4.09
N VAL A 13 4.29 -16.07 3.56
CA VAL A 13 5.26 -15.35 2.72
C VAL A 13 6.35 -14.69 3.58
N ALA A 14 6.01 -14.22 4.77
CA ALA A 14 6.98 -13.65 5.72
C ALA A 14 7.95 -14.71 6.28
N ALA A 15 7.51 -15.95 6.48
CA ALA A 15 8.36 -17.04 6.97
C ALA A 15 9.44 -17.48 5.97
N LEU A 16 9.28 -17.20 4.67
CA LEU A 16 10.30 -17.44 3.65
C LEU A 16 11.47 -16.45 3.71
N LEU A 17 11.30 -15.31 4.37
CA LEU A 17 12.30 -14.24 4.48
C LEU A 17 12.96 -14.15 5.86
N ALA A 18 12.42 -14.81 6.90
CA ALA A 18 12.84 -14.65 8.28
C ALA A 18 13.92 -15.65 8.77
N HIS A 19 14.49 -16.50 7.91
CA HIS A 19 15.53 -17.46 8.32
C HIS A 19 16.96 -16.99 7.97
N GLU A 20 17.27 -15.74 8.25
CA GLU A 20 18.65 -15.22 8.18
C GLU A 20 19.32 -15.06 9.55
N THR A 21 19.19 -16.02 10.46
CA THR A 21 20.08 -16.04 11.62
C THR A 21 20.58 -17.46 11.90
N SER A 22 21.90 -17.55 11.86
CA SER A 22 22.74 -18.67 12.28
C SER A 22 23.02 -19.76 11.24
N CYS A 23 24.18 -19.60 10.56
CA CYS A 23 25.25 -20.59 10.57
C CYS A 23 26.50 -19.99 9.92
N ALA A 24 27.45 -19.63 10.75
CA ALA A 24 28.82 -19.38 10.32
C ALA A 24 29.48 -20.71 9.96
N GLY A 25 30.22 -20.72 8.86
CA GLY A 25 31.22 -21.75 8.55
C GLY A 25 30.80 -22.77 7.54
N ALA A 26 31.16 -22.53 6.27
CA ALA A 26 31.74 -23.55 5.41
C ALA A 26 32.35 -22.86 4.18
N ALA A 27 33.60 -23.09 4.02
CA ALA A 27 34.47 -22.61 2.96
C ALA A 27 34.14 -23.29 1.62
N ASP A 28 34.50 -22.56 0.56
CA ASP A 28 35.00 -23.02 -0.73
C ASP A 28 34.20 -24.00 -1.59
N GLY A 29 33.89 -23.52 -2.81
CA GLY A 29 33.92 -24.39 -4.00
C GLY A 29 32.65 -25.17 -4.28
N GLN A 30 31.47 -24.53 -4.37
CA GLN A 30 30.38 -25.19 -5.13
C GLN A 30 30.20 -24.49 -6.49
N ASP A 31 30.84 -25.05 -7.50
CA ASP A 31 30.59 -24.75 -8.91
C ASP A 31 29.32 -25.50 -9.41
N GLU A 32 28.49 -25.99 -8.49
CA GLU A 32 27.31 -26.80 -8.79
C GLU A 32 26.03 -26.08 -8.39
N LEU A 33 25.14 -25.87 -9.39
CA LEU A 33 23.82 -25.29 -9.20
C LEU A 33 22.95 -26.20 -8.32
N SER A 34 22.54 -25.69 -7.19
CA SER A 34 21.65 -26.42 -6.28
C SER A 34 20.44 -25.57 -5.87
N GLY A 35 19.35 -26.23 -5.53
CA GLY A 35 18.14 -25.61 -5.06
C GLY A 35 17.58 -26.31 -3.84
N LYS A 36 16.93 -25.54 -2.95
CA LYS A 36 16.26 -26.05 -1.77
C LYS A 36 14.78 -26.28 -2.06
N PRO A 37 14.21 -27.43 -1.67
CA PRO A 37 12.76 -27.63 -1.73
C PRO A 37 12.02 -26.60 -0.88
N ASP A 38 10.89 -26.08 -1.41
CA ASP A 38 9.92 -25.30 -0.64
C ASP A 38 8.78 -26.20 -0.14
N MET A 39 7.94 -25.64 0.74
CA MET A 39 6.80 -26.36 1.32
C MET A 39 5.64 -26.59 0.34
N PHE A 40 5.67 -25.99 -0.85
CA PHE A 40 4.61 -26.09 -1.88
C PHE A 40 5.00 -27.08 -3.01
N GLY A 41 6.11 -27.78 -2.84
CA GLY A 41 6.65 -28.72 -3.84
C GLY A 41 7.46 -28.03 -4.94
N GLY A 42 7.89 -26.81 -4.71
CA GLY A 42 8.79 -26.06 -5.58
C GLY A 42 10.26 -26.18 -5.17
N ILE A 43 11.10 -25.41 -5.83
CA ILE A 43 12.55 -25.32 -5.61
C ILE A 43 12.95 -23.85 -5.54
N LEU A 44 13.77 -23.47 -4.56
CA LEU A 44 14.42 -22.16 -4.45
C LEU A 44 15.91 -22.27 -4.75
N ILE A 45 16.36 -21.57 -5.80
CA ILE A 45 17.77 -21.38 -6.14
C ILE A 45 18.23 -20.04 -5.58
N GLU A 46 19.14 -20.05 -4.64
CA GLU A 46 19.70 -18.83 -4.04
C GLU A 46 20.97 -18.37 -4.78
N ALA A 47 21.28 -17.08 -4.74
CA ALA A 47 22.46 -16.52 -5.40
C ALA A 47 23.79 -17.19 -5.01
N ARG A 48 23.90 -17.69 -3.78
CA ARG A 48 25.11 -18.38 -3.27
C ARG A 48 25.36 -19.76 -3.88
N THR A 49 24.35 -20.33 -4.55
CA THR A 49 24.45 -21.66 -5.19
C THR A 49 24.54 -21.55 -6.71
N LEU A 50 24.86 -20.37 -7.23
CA LEU A 50 25.00 -20.13 -8.66
C LEU A 50 26.44 -20.44 -9.10
N PRO A 51 26.64 -21.13 -10.25
CA PRO A 51 27.95 -21.29 -10.87
C PRO A 51 28.59 -19.96 -11.21
N LYS A 52 29.92 -19.87 -11.12
CA LYS A 52 30.69 -18.66 -11.43
C LYS A 52 30.69 -18.33 -12.93
N SER A 53 30.53 -19.33 -13.81
CA SER A 53 30.53 -19.19 -15.26
C SER A 53 29.11 -19.17 -15.81
N GLY A 54 28.78 -18.19 -16.67
CA GLY A 54 27.49 -18.15 -17.36
C GLY A 54 27.20 -19.40 -18.21
N LYS A 55 28.24 -20.01 -18.81
CA LYS A 55 28.10 -21.28 -19.55
C LYS A 55 27.77 -22.45 -18.62
N ALA A 56 28.47 -22.55 -17.49
CA ALA A 56 28.15 -23.58 -16.49
C ALA A 56 26.74 -23.39 -15.90
N PHE A 57 26.31 -22.15 -15.72
CA PHE A 57 24.94 -21.82 -15.26
C PHE A 57 23.91 -22.31 -16.29
N ASP A 58 24.11 -22.05 -17.58
CA ASP A 58 23.22 -22.46 -18.66
C ASP A 58 23.05 -23.98 -18.71
N GLU A 59 24.18 -24.72 -18.81
CA GLU A 59 24.21 -26.16 -18.86
C GLU A 59 23.55 -26.83 -17.64
N GLN A 60 23.95 -26.40 -16.45
CA GLN A 60 23.45 -26.97 -15.20
C GLN A 60 21.97 -26.60 -14.94
N LEU A 61 21.53 -25.39 -15.33
CA LEU A 61 20.14 -24.99 -15.17
C LEU A 61 19.22 -25.88 -16.02
N GLY A 62 19.60 -26.16 -17.29
CA GLY A 62 18.83 -27.02 -18.17
C GLY A 62 18.71 -28.44 -17.63
N GLU A 63 19.81 -29.00 -17.13
CA GLU A 63 19.82 -30.35 -16.54
C GLU A 63 18.95 -30.41 -15.27
N ARG A 64 19.12 -29.44 -14.36
CA ARG A 64 18.36 -29.36 -13.09
C ARG A 64 16.87 -29.20 -13.33
N LEU A 65 16.47 -28.34 -14.26
CA LEU A 65 15.05 -28.15 -14.61
C LEU A 65 14.43 -29.46 -15.11
N SER A 66 15.14 -30.21 -15.92
CA SER A 66 14.68 -31.52 -16.41
C SER A 66 14.53 -32.53 -15.28
N GLN A 67 15.52 -32.62 -14.39
CA GLN A 67 15.48 -33.50 -13.20
C GLN A 67 14.32 -33.12 -12.27
N TRP A 68 14.12 -31.82 -11.98
CA TRP A 68 13.04 -31.37 -11.12
C TRP A 68 11.66 -31.60 -11.73
N LYS A 69 11.51 -31.39 -13.04
CA LYS A 69 10.28 -31.73 -13.76
C LYS A 69 9.97 -33.24 -13.66
N ALA A 70 10.93 -34.09 -13.88
CA ALA A 70 10.80 -35.55 -13.74
C ALA A 70 10.48 -35.97 -12.29
N ALA A 71 11.01 -35.25 -11.31
CA ALA A 71 10.70 -35.45 -9.88
C ALA A 71 9.38 -34.83 -9.42
N GLY A 72 8.55 -34.32 -10.35
CA GLY A 72 7.22 -33.73 -10.04
C GLY A 72 7.27 -32.42 -9.28
N LYS A 73 8.40 -31.69 -9.35
CA LYS A 73 8.49 -30.36 -8.76
C LYS A 73 7.65 -29.36 -9.55
N LYS A 74 7.19 -28.30 -8.88
CA LYS A 74 6.24 -27.33 -9.45
C LYS A 74 6.90 -26.02 -9.83
N GLY A 75 6.98 -25.06 -8.93
CA GLY A 75 7.60 -23.76 -9.17
C GLY A 75 9.09 -23.80 -8.91
N VAL A 76 9.90 -23.24 -9.81
CA VAL A 76 11.33 -23.01 -9.57
C VAL A 76 11.56 -21.53 -9.42
N TRP A 77 12.06 -21.12 -8.26
CA TRP A 77 12.39 -19.74 -7.91
C TRP A 77 13.88 -19.53 -8.06
N LEU A 78 14.27 -18.48 -8.76
CA LEU A 78 15.67 -18.10 -8.96
C LEU A 78 15.89 -16.70 -8.42
N LYS A 79 16.70 -16.57 -7.38
CA LYS A 79 17.05 -15.30 -6.74
C LYS A 79 18.42 -14.83 -7.22
N LEU A 80 18.48 -13.77 -8.03
CA LEU A 80 19.70 -13.16 -8.55
C LEU A 80 19.98 -11.85 -7.80
N LYS A 81 21.24 -11.63 -7.43
CA LYS A 81 21.74 -10.33 -6.97
C LYS A 81 22.19 -9.47 -8.16
N PRO A 82 22.44 -8.15 -7.99
CA PRO A 82 22.90 -7.27 -9.07
C PRO A 82 24.14 -7.78 -9.81
N GLU A 83 25.11 -8.39 -9.09
CA GLU A 83 26.32 -8.99 -9.68
C GLU A 83 26.04 -10.17 -10.62
N HIS A 84 24.85 -10.77 -10.54
CA HIS A 84 24.40 -11.87 -11.41
C HIS A 84 23.53 -11.39 -12.58
N ALA A 85 23.46 -10.08 -12.87
CA ALA A 85 22.57 -9.53 -13.90
C ALA A 85 22.81 -10.13 -15.29
N THR A 86 24.03 -10.56 -15.60
CA THR A 86 24.38 -11.22 -16.87
C THR A 86 23.69 -12.57 -17.06
N LEU A 87 23.20 -13.21 -15.99
CA LEU A 87 22.50 -14.50 -16.04
C LEU A 87 21.01 -14.35 -16.38
N LEU A 88 20.48 -13.12 -16.40
CA LEU A 88 19.06 -12.88 -16.73
C LEU A 88 18.67 -13.40 -18.11
N ALA A 89 19.49 -13.14 -19.13
CA ALA A 89 19.21 -13.59 -20.50
C ALA A 89 19.14 -15.12 -20.58
N THR A 90 20.05 -15.81 -19.89
CA THR A 90 20.05 -17.27 -19.81
C THR A 90 18.82 -17.78 -19.09
N ALA A 91 18.44 -17.18 -17.95
CA ALA A 91 17.22 -17.56 -17.24
C ALA A 91 15.97 -17.41 -18.12
N TYR A 92 15.85 -16.30 -18.87
CA TYR A 92 14.76 -16.13 -19.83
C TYR A 92 14.78 -17.20 -20.95
N ALA A 93 15.95 -17.55 -21.48
CA ALA A 93 16.06 -18.59 -22.49
C ALA A 93 15.56 -19.96 -21.97
N HIS A 94 15.73 -20.22 -20.67
CA HIS A 94 15.16 -21.38 -19.99
C HIS A 94 13.68 -21.20 -19.57
N GLY A 95 13.01 -20.09 -19.96
CA GLY A 95 11.59 -19.85 -19.72
C GLY A 95 11.25 -19.40 -18.31
N PHE A 96 12.19 -18.75 -17.62
CA PHE A 96 11.87 -18.00 -16.40
C PHE A 96 11.23 -16.66 -16.73
N GLU A 97 10.37 -16.19 -15.84
CA GLU A 97 9.74 -14.87 -15.88
C GLU A 97 10.10 -14.08 -14.61
N ILE A 98 10.22 -12.75 -14.71
CA ILE A 98 10.40 -11.93 -13.51
C ILE A 98 9.12 -11.98 -12.70
N HIS A 99 9.26 -12.35 -11.42
CA HIS A 99 8.17 -12.26 -10.47
C HIS A 99 8.18 -10.90 -9.75
N HIS A 100 9.33 -10.52 -9.16
CA HIS A 100 9.50 -9.21 -8.52
C HIS A 100 10.99 -8.86 -8.39
N ALA A 101 11.25 -7.58 -8.09
CA ALA A 101 12.60 -7.11 -7.85
C ALA A 101 12.62 -6.05 -6.73
N ASN A 102 13.78 -5.90 -6.08
CA ASN A 102 14.09 -4.80 -5.18
C ASN A 102 15.54 -4.34 -5.38
N LYS A 103 16.05 -3.43 -4.54
CA LYS A 103 17.43 -2.91 -4.63
C LYS A 103 18.51 -4.00 -4.50
N GLN A 104 18.21 -5.13 -3.88
CA GLN A 104 19.17 -6.16 -3.50
C GLN A 104 19.14 -7.36 -4.43
N HIS A 105 18.00 -7.66 -5.06
CA HIS A 105 17.86 -8.85 -5.90
C HIS A 105 16.67 -8.77 -6.84
N ILE A 106 16.74 -9.60 -7.88
CA ILE A 106 15.64 -9.92 -8.78
C ILE A 106 15.22 -11.35 -8.50
N VAL A 107 13.94 -11.61 -8.38
CA VAL A 107 13.36 -12.94 -8.23
C VAL A 107 12.63 -13.31 -9.50
N LEU A 108 13.09 -14.40 -10.13
CA LEU A 108 12.45 -15.00 -11.29
C LEU A 108 11.77 -16.31 -10.88
N VAL A 109 10.82 -16.73 -11.67
CA VAL A 109 10.06 -17.96 -11.44
C VAL A 109 9.80 -18.68 -12.74
N LYS A 110 9.80 -20.03 -12.68
CA LYS A 110 9.38 -20.91 -13.77
C LYS A 110 8.41 -21.95 -13.21
N TRP A 111 7.27 -22.11 -13.87
CA TRP A 111 6.33 -23.19 -13.58
C TRP A 111 6.66 -24.40 -14.45
N LEU A 112 6.90 -25.57 -13.85
CA LEU A 112 7.32 -26.78 -14.56
C LEU A 112 6.18 -27.67 -15.09
N PRO A 113 5.02 -27.78 -14.37
CA PRO A 113 3.90 -28.59 -14.85
C PRO A 113 3.27 -28.04 -16.13
N GLU A 114 2.61 -28.90 -16.90
CA GLU A 114 1.80 -28.50 -18.06
C GLU A 114 0.45 -27.87 -17.68
N THR A 115 0.12 -27.85 -16.39
CA THR A 115 -1.10 -27.22 -15.85
C THR A 115 -0.92 -25.72 -15.70
N PRO A 116 -2.01 -24.92 -15.62
CA PRO A 116 -1.91 -23.51 -15.29
C PRO A 116 -1.13 -23.28 -13.99
N SER A 117 -0.31 -22.22 -13.99
CA SER A 117 0.48 -21.84 -12.81
C SER A 117 -0.41 -21.44 -11.64
N THR A 118 -0.08 -21.96 -10.46
CA THR A 118 -0.72 -21.57 -9.19
C THR A 118 0.17 -20.65 -8.36
N ILE A 119 1.26 -20.14 -8.94
CA ILE A 119 2.13 -19.17 -8.28
C ILE A 119 1.37 -17.88 -8.11
N PRO A 120 1.30 -17.31 -6.88
CA PRO A 120 0.62 -16.04 -6.65
C PRO A 120 1.32 -14.90 -7.40
N GLN A 121 0.55 -13.90 -7.82
CA GLN A 121 1.13 -12.69 -8.40
C GLN A 121 1.93 -11.91 -7.32
N PRO A 122 2.92 -11.09 -7.73
CA PRO A 122 3.66 -10.24 -6.80
C PRO A 122 2.72 -9.22 -6.14
N ALA A 123 3.22 -8.56 -5.08
CA ALA A 123 2.45 -7.53 -4.37
C ALA A 123 1.91 -6.47 -5.33
N SER A 124 0.58 -6.29 -5.32
CA SER A 124 -0.18 -5.46 -6.26
C SER A 124 -0.55 -4.09 -5.67
N HIS A 125 -0.16 -3.82 -4.43
CA HIS A 125 -0.57 -2.63 -3.69
C HIS A 125 0.62 -1.85 -3.14
N TYR A 126 0.50 -0.52 -3.17
CA TYR A 126 1.19 0.38 -2.26
C TYR A 126 0.34 0.57 -1.02
N VAL A 127 0.98 0.79 0.11
CA VAL A 127 0.31 1.16 1.36
C VAL A 127 0.79 2.54 1.76
N GLY A 128 -0.14 3.47 1.92
CA GLY A 128 0.15 4.82 2.36
C GLY A 128 -0.63 5.18 3.62
N VAL A 129 -0.14 6.16 4.35
CA VAL A 129 -0.79 6.74 5.54
C VAL A 129 -0.99 8.23 5.38
N GLY A 130 -2.11 8.73 5.86
CA GLY A 130 -2.36 10.16 6.07
C GLY A 130 -2.79 10.37 7.51
N ILE A 131 -2.21 11.35 8.19
CA ILE A 131 -2.31 11.45 9.63
C ILE A 131 -3.04 12.73 10.04
N ALA A 132 -4.21 12.58 10.64
CA ALA A 132 -4.93 13.66 11.28
C ALA A 132 -4.38 13.87 12.70
N VAL A 133 -3.57 14.92 12.86
CA VAL A 133 -3.04 15.35 14.14
C VAL A 133 -3.77 16.61 14.56
N ILE A 134 -4.64 16.51 15.57
CA ILE A 134 -5.45 17.66 16.05
C ILE A 134 -5.13 17.87 17.52
N ASP A 135 -4.82 19.11 17.88
CA ASP A 135 -4.47 19.48 19.26
C ASP A 135 -5.72 19.82 20.12
N LYS A 136 -5.50 20.01 21.42
CA LYS A 136 -6.55 20.40 22.37
C LYS A 136 -7.18 21.78 22.13
N ASN A 137 -6.56 22.58 21.27
CA ASN A 137 -7.04 23.91 20.89
C ASN A 137 -7.81 23.88 19.57
N ASN A 138 -8.24 22.71 19.11
CA ASN A 138 -8.93 22.51 17.82
C ASN A 138 -8.11 23.02 16.61
N ARG A 139 -6.78 22.81 16.62
CA ARG A 139 -5.92 23.09 15.48
C ARG A 139 -5.42 21.78 14.88
N ILE A 140 -5.46 21.66 13.57
CA ILE A 140 -4.94 20.54 12.81
C ILE A 140 -3.54 20.86 12.29
N LEU A 141 -2.63 19.91 12.38
CA LEU A 141 -1.31 19.99 11.75
C LEU A 141 -1.45 19.74 10.25
N VAL A 142 -1.01 20.71 9.46
CA VAL A 142 -1.07 20.64 8.00
C VAL A 142 0.23 21.09 7.37
N VAL A 143 0.52 20.53 6.20
CA VAL A 143 1.76 20.74 5.44
C VAL A 143 1.47 21.17 4.01
N GLN A 144 2.49 21.79 3.40
CA GLN A 144 2.55 22.10 1.95
C GLN A 144 3.78 21.42 1.37
N GLU A 145 3.59 20.62 0.36
CA GLU A 145 4.71 19.98 -0.38
C GLU A 145 5.41 20.95 -1.33
N LYS A 146 6.72 20.84 -1.44
CA LYS A 146 7.52 21.55 -2.46
C LYS A 146 7.29 20.99 -3.86
N PHE A 147 7.09 19.69 -3.95
CA PHE A 147 7.01 18.94 -5.21
C PHE A 147 5.77 18.04 -5.24
N GLY A 148 5.50 17.49 -6.42
CA GLY A 148 4.43 16.50 -6.58
C GLY A 148 3.05 17.11 -6.96
N PRO A 149 2.00 16.28 -6.97
CA PRO A 149 0.66 16.72 -7.39
C PRO A 149 0.03 17.77 -6.48
N ALA A 150 0.36 17.75 -5.18
CA ALA A 150 -0.17 18.69 -4.20
C ALA A 150 0.39 20.10 -4.42
N SER A 151 1.70 20.24 -4.68
CA SER A 151 2.34 21.54 -4.93
C SER A 151 1.78 22.27 -6.16
N ARG A 152 1.24 21.54 -7.14
CA ARG A 152 0.64 22.11 -8.36
C ARG A 152 -0.76 22.69 -8.13
N ARG A 153 -1.37 22.50 -6.95
CA ARG A 153 -2.70 23.04 -6.60
C ARG A 153 -2.68 24.50 -6.13
N GLY A 154 -1.51 25.06 -5.96
CA GLY A 154 -1.34 26.44 -5.56
C GLY A 154 -0.86 26.60 -4.12
N ARG A 155 -0.48 27.86 -3.77
CA ARG A 155 0.10 28.21 -2.46
C ARG A 155 -0.84 28.03 -1.28
N ASP A 156 -2.14 27.97 -1.51
CA ASP A 156 -3.16 27.81 -0.44
C ASP A 156 -3.57 26.34 -0.25
N PHE A 157 -2.91 25.40 -0.94
CA PHE A 157 -3.23 23.99 -0.80
C PHE A 157 -2.50 23.38 0.40
N TRP A 158 -3.27 23.02 1.42
CA TRP A 158 -2.80 22.39 2.64
C TRP A 158 -3.33 20.97 2.76
N LYS A 159 -2.52 20.05 3.23
CA LYS A 159 -2.91 18.66 3.47
C LYS A 159 -2.43 18.18 4.85
N MET A 160 -3.01 17.13 5.35
CA MET A 160 -2.45 16.39 6.48
C MET A 160 -1.09 15.79 6.09
N PRO A 161 -0.16 15.56 7.02
CA PRO A 161 1.04 14.79 6.79
C PRO A 161 0.72 13.42 6.18
N THR A 162 1.52 12.97 5.20
CA THR A 162 1.27 11.71 4.49
C THR A 162 2.57 11.09 4.01
N GLY A 163 2.64 9.76 3.97
CA GLY A 163 3.73 9.06 3.32
C GLY A 163 3.43 7.60 3.02
N LEU A 164 4.43 6.88 2.55
CA LEU A 164 4.34 5.45 2.27
C LEU A 164 4.79 4.64 3.49
N VAL A 165 4.20 3.48 3.64
CA VAL A 165 4.62 2.48 4.62
C VAL A 165 5.79 1.70 4.03
N ASP A 166 6.89 1.62 4.74
CA ASP A 166 8.07 0.87 4.33
C ASP A 166 7.87 -0.65 4.44
N ASN A 167 8.71 -1.41 3.74
CA ASN A 167 8.66 -2.87 3.82
C ASN A 167 8.92 -3.37 5.24
N GLY A 168 7.93 -4.06 5.82
CA GLY A 168 8.01 -4.60 7.17
C GLY A 168 7.72 -3.59 8.27
N GLU A 169 7.25 -2.41 7.91
CA GLU A 169 6.83 -1.37 8.85
C GLU A 169 5.33 -1.48 9.17
N ASP A 170 4.98 -1.30 10.43
CA ASP A 170 3.58 -1.24 10.85
C ASP A 170 2.96 0.14 10.57
N LEU A 171 1.64 0.19 10.34
CA LEU A 171 0.90 1.43 10.07
C LEU A 171 1.10 2.49 11.17
N GLU A 172 1.13 2.07 12.44
CA GLU A 172 1.39 2.94 13.60
C GLU A 172 2.78 3.58 13.49
N THR A 173 3.79 2.76 13.21
CA THR A 173 5.19 3.21 13.08
C THR A 173 5.32 4.20 11.92
N ALA A 174 4.78 3.85 10.75
CA ALA A 174 4.78 4.73 9.59
C ALA A 174 4.10 6.07 9.86
N ALA A 175 2.91 6.04 10.50
CA ALA A 175 2.18 7.26 10.83
C ALA A 175 2.96 8.19 11.77
N VAL A 176 3.61 7.64 12.79
CA VAL A 176 4.43 8.42 13.73
C VAL A 176 5.69 8.96 13.05
N ARG A 177 6.36 8.14 12.23
CA ARG A 177 7.57 8.51 11.49
C ARG A 177 7.29 9.64 10.51
N GLU A 178 6.27 9.52 9.66
CA GLU A 178 5.93 10.52 8.64
C GLU A 178 5.61 11.89 9.24
N VAL A 179 4.82 11.94 10.33
CA VAL A 179 4.56 13.22 11.03
C VAL A 179 5.86 13.81 11.54
N PHE A 180 6.72 13.00 12.14
CA PHE A 180 7.98 13.49 12.68
C PHE A 180 8.96 13.93 11.57
N GLU A 181 9.07 13.16 10.50
CA GLU A 181 9.94 13.48 9.36
C GLU A 181 9.50 14.79 8.67
N GLU A 182 8.21 14.96 8.39
CA GLU A 182 7.71 16.14 7.71
C GLU A 182 7.69 17.41 8.59
N THR A 183 7.45 17.27 9.91
CA THR A 183 7.14 18.42 10.77
C THR A 183 7.93 18.53 12.07
N GLY A 184 8.71 17.51 12.45
CA GLY A 184 9.40 17.44 13.75
C GLY A 184 8.46 17.25 14.95
N VAL A 185 7.15 17.21 14.74
CA VAL A 185 6.16 17.03 15.81
C VAL A 185 6.11 15.56 16.23
N ARG A 186 6.25 15.32 17.52
CA ARG A 186 6.07 13.98 18.10
C ARG A 186 4.60 13.72 18.36
N VAL A 187 4.13 12.53 18.02
CA VAL A 187 2.74 12.12 18.16
C VAL A 187 2.61 10.75 18.79
N ALA A 188 1.45 10.47 19.37
CA ALA A 188 1.02 9.13 19.77
C ALA A 188 -0.11 8.70 18.84
N PHE A 189 0.04 7.54 18.20
CA PHE A 189 -0.97 6.94 17.35
C PHE A 189 -2.21 6.55 18.17
N GLU A 190 -3.40 6.83 17.63
CA GLU A 190 -4.67 6.52 18.29
C GLU A 190 -5.54 5.53 17.51
N GLY A 191 -5.32 5.36 16.22
CA GLY A 191 -6.03 4.37 15.42
C GLY A 191 -6.23 4.75 13.95
N VAL A 192 -6.88 3.86 13.22
CA VAL A 192 -7.27 4.02 11.82
C VAL A 192 -8.74 4.45 11.76
N LEU A 193 -9.02 5.55 11.08
CA LEU A 193 -10.36 6.09 10.91
C LEU A 193 -11.07 5.57 9.67
N ALA A 194 -10.31 5.37 8.60
CA ALA A 194 -10.79 4.94 7.30
C ALA A 194 -9.64 4.44 6.44
N PHE A 195 -9.95 3.77 5.33
CA PHE A 195 -8.98 3.57 4.25
C PHE A 195 -9.65 3.77 2.90
N ARG A 196 -8.83 4.17 1.94
CA ARG A 196 -9.21 4.35 0.54
C ARG A 196 -8.49 3.31 -0.31
N GLN A 197 -9.20 2.72 -1.25
CA GLN A 197 -8.62 1.91 -2.30
C GLN A 197 -8.71 2.65 -3.63
N GLN A 198 -7.55 2.89 -4.26
CA GLN A 198 -7.47 3.54 -5.55
C GLN A 198 -6.65 2.70 -6.51
N HIS A 199 -7.28 2.28 -7.62
CA HIS A 199 -6.62 1.51 -8.65
C HIS A 199 -5.78 2.40 -9.58
N GLN A 200 -4.78 1.79 -10.25
CA GLN A 200 -3.94 2.46 -11.25
C GLN A 200 -3.23 3.71 -10.71
N SER A 201 -2.67 3.61 -9.51
CA SER A 201 -1.91 4.68 -8.87
C SER A 201 -0.42 4.57 -9.18
N GLY A 202 0.23 5.72 -9.36
CA GLY A 202 1.66 5.81 -9.61
C GLY A 202 2.12 5.29 -10.96
N VAL A 203 3.43 5.20 -11.14
CA VAL A 203 4.09 4.77 -12.38
C VAL A 203 3.81 3.29 -12.70
N GLU A 204 3.79 2.46 -11.67
CA GLU A 204 3.58 1.01 -11.81
C GLU A 204 2.11 0.61 -11.91
N GLN A 205 1.19 1.58 -11.88
CA GLN A 205 -0.27 1.34 -11.98
C GLN A 205 -0.80 0.37 -10.91
N LYS A 206 -0.12 0.28 -9.76
CA LYS A 206 -0.56 -0.53 -8.62
C LYS A 206 -1.77 0.09 -7.94
N THR A 207 -2.45 -0.70 -7.14
CA THR A 207 -3.51 -0.22 -6.27
C THR A 207 -2.91 0.48 -5.06
N ASP A 208 -3.39 1.68 -4.74
CA ASP A 208 -3.04 2.43 -3.54
C ASP A 208 -4.07 2.14 -2.43
N LEU A 209 -3.59 1.55 -1.33
CA LEU A 209 -4.34 1.43 -0.07
C LEU A 209 -3.86 2.53 0.86
N PHE A 210 -4.65 3.60 0.96
CA PHE A 210 -4.33 4.75 1.77
C PHE A 210 -5.15 4.76 3.06
N PHE A 211 -4.47 4.69 4.20
CA PHE A 211 -5.06 4.67 5.52
C PHE A 211 -5.10 6.06 6.13
N LEU A 212 -6.29 6.55 6.49
CA LEU A 212 -6.45 7.75 7.31
C LEU A 212 -6.30 7.35 8.77
N CYS A 213 -5.24 7.84 9.38
CA CYS A 213 -4.89 7.59 10.77
C CYS A 213 -5.20 8.81 11.65
N LYS A 214 -5.50 8.58 12.93
CA LYS A 214 -5.60 9.61 13.97
C LYS A 214 -4.42 9.48 14.90
N ALA A 215 -3.83 10.62 15.23
CA ALA A 215 -2.76 10.70 16.23
C ALA A 215 -2.92 11.93 17.11
N ARG A 216 -2.49 11.82 18.36
CA ARG A 216 -2.49 12.90 19.35
C ARG A 216 -1.10 13.52 19.46
N PRO A 217 -0.96 14.86 19.40
CA PRO A 217 0.34 15.50 19.55
C PRO A 217 0.91 15.33 20.95
N LEU A 218 2.22 15.04 21.02
CA LEU A 218 3.05 14.99 22.23
C LEU A 218 3.96 16.22 22.34
N SER A 219 4.16 16.94 21.22
CA SER A 219 4.88 18.21 21.16
C SER A 219 4.15 19.16 20.21
N SER A 220 4.47 20.46 20.26
CA SER A 220 3.84 21.49 19.42
C SER A 220 4.81 22.18 18.48
N ASP A 221 6.11 22.10 18.73
CA ASP A 221 7.14 22.82 17.99
C ASP A 221 7.34 22.17 16.62
N ILE A 222 7.28 23.00 15.57
CA ILE A 222 7.44 22.55 14.19
C ILE A 222 8.88 22.79 13.75
N THR A 223 9.50 21.74 13.21
CA THR A 223 10.79 21.78 12.52
C THR A 223 10.62 21.15 11.15
N LEU A 224 10.71 21.95 10.10
CA LEU A 224 10.44 21.51 8.72
C LEU A 224 11.52 20.58 8.19
N GLN A 225 11.10 19.53 7.51
CA GLN A 225 11.96 18.76 6.61
C GLN A 225 12.07 19.53 5.29
N GLU A 226 13.14 20.33 5.16
CA GLU A 226 13.29 21.29 4.05
C GLU A 226 13.44 20.64 2.67
N ALA A 227 13.73 19.35 2.56
CA ALA A 227 13.86 18.69 1.26
C ALA A 227 12.52 18.56 0.53
N GLU A 228 11.44 18.27 1.26
CA GLU A 228 10.13 17.91 0.68
C GLU A 228 9.02 18.88 1.07
N ILE A 229 9.09 19.46 2.25
CA ILE A 229 8.05 20.32 2.83
C ILE A 229 8.40 21.80 2.65
N ALA A 230 7.48 22.55 2.04
CA ALA A 230 7.61 23.98 1.86
C ALA A 230 7.16 24.75 3.12
N ASN A 231 6.12 24.24 3.80
CA ASN A 231 5.57 24.88 4.98
C ASN A 231 4.79 23.88 5.84
N ALA A 232 4.74 24.09 7.15
CA ALA A 232 3.87 23.37 8.06
C ALA A 232 3.34 24.32 9.13
N VAL A 233 2.05 24.17 9.48
CA VAL A 233 1.40 25.02 10.47
C VAL A 233 0.36 24.24 11.28
N TRP A 234 0.08 24.75 12.49
CA TRP A 234 -1.11 24.41 13.23
C TRP A 234 -2.25 25.33 12.78
N MET A 235 -3.14 24.84 11.94
CA MET A 235 -4.27 25.60 11.38
C MET A 235 -5.52 25.35 12.21
N PRO A 236 -6.36 26.39 12.51
CA PRO A 236 -7.67 26.17 13.11
C PRO A 236 -8.48 25.15 12.29
N LEU A 237 -9.07 24.15 12.93
CA LEU A 237 -9.83 23.10 12.26
C LEU A 237 -10.99 23.67 11.44
N SER A 238 -11.66 24.73 11.95
CA SER A 238 -12.70 25.44 11.22
C SER A 238 -12.19 26.09 9.94
N GLU A 239 -11.00 26.68 9.97
CA GLU A 239 -10.35 27.24 8.79
C GLU A 239 -10.02 26.15 7.78
N TYR A 240 -9.40 25.06 8.21
CA TYR A 240 -9.06 23.92 7.36
C TYR A 240 -10.27 23.34 6.64
N LEU A 241 -11.38 23.16 7.35
CA LEU A 241 -12.64 22.63 6.80
C LEU A 241 -13.37 23.62 5.89
N SER A 242 -13.17 24.93 6.06
CA SER A 242 -13.77 25.96 5.21
C SER A 242 -13.00 26.22 3.92
N LYS A 243 -11.72 25.80 3.84
CA LYS A 243 -10.92 25.98 2.63
C LYS A 243 -11.46 25.10 1.51
N PRO A 244 -11.56 25.60 0.26
CA PRO A 244 -12.00 24.82 -0.90
C PRO A 244 -10.88 23.90 -1.41
N LEU A 245 -10.18 23.23 -0.50
CA LEU A 245 -9.03 22.35 -0.81
C LEU A 245 -9.45 21.18 -1.68
N TRP A 246 -10.64 20.67 -1.42
CA TRP A 246 -11.22 19.53 -2.12
C TRP A 246 -12.67 19.84 -2.51
N PRO A 247 -13.11 19.40 -3.70
CA PRO A 247 -14.54 19.48 -4.04
C PRO A 247 -15.38 18.79 -2.95
N GLU A 248 -16.45 19.43 -2.56
CA GLU A 248 -17.39 18.86 -1.60
C GLU A 248 -17.85 17.46 -2.04
N PHE A 249 -18.06 16.60 -1.07
CA PHE A 249 -18.43 15.18 -1.26
C PHE A 249 -17.42 14.36 -2.09
N SER A 250 -16.20 14.85 -2.25
CA SER A 250 -15.10 14.03 -2.76
C SER A 250 -14.52 13.12 -1.69
N ALA A 251 -13.76 12.10 -2.11
CA ALA A 251 -13.09 11.20 -1.19
C ALA A 251 -12.20 11.93 -0.16
N TYR A 252 -11.48 12.94 -0.61
CA TYR A 252 -10.59 13.72 0.27
C TYR A 252 -11.36 14.65 1.23
N TRP A 253 -12.43 15.28 0.75
CA TRP A 253 -13.34 16.05 1.61
C TRP A 253 -13.92 15.16 2.70
N TRP A 254 -14.39 13.96 2.33
CA TRP A 254 -14.95 13.00 3.28
C TRP A 254 -13.92 12.57 4.34
N MET A 255 -12.67 12.27 3.93
CA MET A 255 -11.58 11.92 4.85
C MET A 255 -11.29 13.07 5.83
N SER A 256 -11.27 14.32 5.37
CA SER A 256 -11.09 15.49 6.23
C SER A 256 -12.24 15.63 7.26
N ARG A 257 -13.47 15.36 6.83
CA ARG A 257 -14.64 15.35 7.73
C ARG A 257 -14.57 14.23 8.77
N LEU A 258 -14.20 13.02 8.37
CA LEU A 258 -14.01 11.89 9.29
C LEU A 258 -12.95 12.18 10.36
N ALA A 259 -11.85 12.81 9.96
CA ALA A 259 -10.78 13.21 10.89
C ALA A 259 -11.29 14.22 11.93
N ALA A 260 -12.02 15.23 11.46
CA ALA A 260 -12.61 16.27 12.34
C ALA A 260 -13.65 15.66 13.30
N GLU A 261 -14.51 14.76 12.81
CA GLU A 261 -15.54 14.14 13.64
C GLU A 261 -14.96 13.23 14.73
N ALA A 262 -13.91 12.46 14.38
CA ALA A 262 -13.20 11.65 15.36
C ALA A 262 -12.53 12.47 16.47
N HIS A 263 -12.18 13.73 16.20
CA HIS A 263 -11.69 14.67 17.21
C HIS A 263 -12.80 15.15 18.13
N VAL A 264 -13.97 15.48 17.58
CA VAL A 264 -15.13 15.96 18.34
C VAL A 264 -15.68 14.92 19.30
N GLU A 265 -15.67 13.65 18.93
CA GLU A 265 -16.04 12.57 19.85
C GLU A 265 -15.15 12.50 21.09
N ALA A 266 -13.92 13.03 20.98
CA ALA A 266 -13.02 13.20 22.11
C ALA A 266 -13.25 14.51 22.91
N GLY A 267 -14.28 15.33 22.57
CA GLY A 267 -14.69 16.51 23.32
C GLY A 267 -14.51 17.88 22.65
N GLY A 268 -14.31 17.93 21.33
CA GLY A 268 -14.20 19.19 20.57
C GLY A 268 -15.52 19.64 19.89
N ASP A 269 -15.55 20.83 19.28
CA ASP A 269 -16.66 21.36 18.48
C ASP A 269 -16.44 21.12 16.97
N LEU A 270 -17.48 20.73 16.25
CA LEU A 270 -17.41 20.45 14.81
C LEU A 270 -18.20 21.46 13.99
N PRO A 271 -17.55 22.28 13.14
CA PRO A 271 -18.25 23.11 12.16
C PRO A 271 -19.06 22.24 11.17
N GLY A 272 -20.37 22.53 11.04
CA GLY A 272 -21.25 21.85 10.08
C GLY A 272 -21.90 20.54 10.55
N GLY A 273 -21.91 20.27 11.87
CA GLY A 273 -22.65 19.15 12.48
C GLY A 273 -22.01 17.77 12.33
N ARG A 274 -22.59 16.78 12.99
CA ARG A 274 -22.09 15.38 13.00
C ARG A 274 -22.54 14.58 11.78
N LEU A 275 -21.73 13.60 11.41
CA LEU A 275 -22.05 12.61 10.38
C LEU A 275 -22.91 11.50 11.00
N GLY A 276 -24.15 11.59 11.17
CA GLY A 276 -25.10 10.55 11.58
C GLY A 276 -24.61 9.34 12.42
N SER A 277 -25.45 8.31 12.58
CA SER A 277 -25.10 7.10 13.34
C SER A 277 -24.03 6.29 12.64
N ARG A 278 -23.04 5.79 13.41
CA ARG A 278 -21.98 4.93 12.89
C ARG A 278 -22.39 3.46 12.83
N PRO A 279 -22.21 2.77 11.70
CA PRO A 279 -22.30 1.34 11.68
C PRO A 279 -21.15 0.69 12.46
N THR A 280 -21.33 -0.54 12.92
CA THR A 280 -20.33 -1.31 13.70
C THR A 280 -19.19 -1.87 12.84
N ALA A 281 -19.22 -1.66 11.53
CA ALA A 281 -18.22 -2.14 10.57
C ALA A 281 -17.88 -1.04 9.55
N PHE A 282 -16.72 -1.17 8.92
CA PHE A 282 -16.38 -0.33 7.77
C PHE A 282 -17.31 -0.67 6.60
N VAL A 283 -17.98 0.34 6.05
CA VAL A 283 -18.82 0.21 4.86
C VAL A 283 -18.17 0.92 3.68
N PRO A 284 -18.33 0.38 2.45
CA PRO A 284 -17.81 1.03 1.25
C PRO A 284 -18.65 2.26 0.91
N ASN A 285 -17.98 3.39 0.72
CA ASN A 285 -18.53 4.62 0.19
C ASN A 285 -17.83 4.92 -1.14
N LEU A 286 -18.53 4.83 -2.27
CA LEU A 286 -17.97 5.22 -3.57
C LEU A 286 -18.11 6.73 -3.73
N LEU A 287 -16.99 7.42 -3.77
CA LEU A 287 -16.94 8.88 -3.80
C LEU A 287 -16.10 9.38 -4.98
N PRO A 288 -16.48 10.51 -5.60
CA PRO A 288 -15.71 11.10 -6.70
C PRO A 288 -14.26 11.39 -6.33
N LEU A 289 -13.36 11.25 -7.31
CA LEU A 289 -11.92 11.56 -7.22
C LEU A 289 -11.67 13.08 -7.29
N GLY A 290 -12.22 13.86 -6.39
CA GLY A 290 -12.03 15.32 -6.40
C GLY A 290 -12.39 15.94 -7.73
N SER A 291 -11.44 16.63 -8.38
CA SER A 291 -11.63 17.30 -9.67
C SER A 291 -11.32 16.42 -10.90
N ARG A 292 -10.80 15.22 -10.71
CA ARG A 292 -10.48 14.27 -11.79
C ARG A 292 -11.67 13.36 -12.10
N PRO A 293 -11.79 12.82 -13.33
CA PRO A 293 -12.74 11.75 -13.62
C PRO A 293 -12.44 10.51 -12.76
N GLY A 294 -13.49 9.75 -12.43
CA GLY A 294 -13.40 8.52 -11.66
C GLY A 294 -13.88 8.65 -10.22
N ALA A 295 -13.94 7.52 -9.53
CA ALA A 295 -14.39 7.41 -8.16
C ALA A 295 -13.50 6.43 -7.37
N ASN A 296 -13.43 6.62 -6.05
CA ASN A 296 -12.71 5.75 -5.13
C ASN A 296 -13.64 5.16 -4.08
N TYR A 297 -13.32 3.94 -3.66
CA TYR A 297 -13.90 3.38 -2.44
C TYR A 297 -13.19 3.92 -1.21
N ILE A 298 -13.97 4.55 -0.32
CA ILE A 298 -13.57 4.86 1.05
C ILE A 298 -14.31 3.91 1.97
N TYR A 299 -13.56 3.14 2.73
CA TYR A 299 -14.11 2.26 3.74
C TYR A 299 -14.03 2.98 5.08
N SER A 300 -15.19 3.29 5.67
CA SER A 300 -15.27 3.98 6.95
C SER A 300 -16.43 3.48 7.79
N ALA A 301 -16.37 3.71 9.08
CA ALA A 301 -17.47 3.38 9.99
C ALA A 301 -18.68 4.35 9.87
N ALA A 302 -18.61 5.34 8.99
CA ALA A 302 -19.71 6.24 8.69
C ALA A 302 -20.06 6.17 7.20
N THR A 303 -21.35 6.26 6.88
CA THR A 303 -21.85 6.35 5.50
C THR A 303 -21.84 7.81 5.06
N CYS A 304 -21.25 8.09 3.89
CA CYS A 304 -21.31 9.42 3.30
C CYS A 304 -22.75 9.73 2.86
N PRO A 305 -23.41 10.74 3.43
CA PRO A 305 -24.76 11.11 3.00
C PRO A 305 -24.72 11.70 1.58
N PRO A 306 -25.82 11.60 0.82
CA PRO A 306 -25.95 12.31 -0.45
C PRO A 306 -25.86 13.84 -0.23
N PRO A 307 -25.34 14.57 -1.22
CA PRO A 307 -25.33 16.04 -1.16
C PRO A 307 -26.73 16.61 -0.97
N GLN A 308 -26.91 17.48 0.04
CA GLN A 308 -28.18 18.15 0.34
C GLN A 308 -28.08 19.64 -0.04
N GLY A 309 -29.22 20.28 -0.34
CA GLY A 309 -29.26 21.69 -0.69
C GLY A 309 -28.85 22.00 -2.15
N ASP A 310 -28.39 23.23 -2.39
CA ASP A 310 -28.06 23.73 -3.74
C ASP A 310 -26.61 23.39 -4.16
N HIS A 311 -26.30 22.10 -4.14
CA HIS A 311 -24.99 21.55 -4.55
C HIS A 311 -25.10 20.74 -5.85
N ALA A 312 -25.70 21.30 -6.90
CA ALA A 312 -26.01 20.59 -8.14
C ALA A 312 -24.80 19.83 -8.76
N LYS A 313 -23.62 20.48 -8.80
CA LYS A 313 -22.38 19.84 -9.32
C LYS A 313 -21.90 18.70 -8.45
N ALA A 314 -21.98 18.84 -7.14
CA ALA A 314 -21.57 17.80 -6.19
C ALA A 314 -22.54 16.61 -6.24
N ARG A 315 -23.85 16.90 -6.35
CA ARG A 315 -24.90 15.88 -6.52
C ARG A 315 -24.71 15.10 -7.78
N ALA A 316 -24.50 15.74 -8.93
CA ALA A 316 -24.28 15.07 -10.21
C ALA A 316 -23.08 14.13 -10.17
N ARG A 317 -21.97 14.54 -9.57
CA ARG A 317 -20.78 13.69 -9.38
C ARG A 317 -21.05 12.50 -8.46
N TRP A 318 -21.77 12.72 -7.38
CA TRP A 318 -22.15 11.67 -6.43
C TRP A 318 -23.08 10.64 -7.10
N GLU A 319 -24.11 11.11 -7.83
CA GLU A 319 -25.04 10.26 -8.58
C GLU A 319 -24.31 9.44 -9.65
N GLN A 320 -23.37 10.05 -10.37
CA GLN A 320 -22.52 9.35 -11.34
C GLN A 320 -21.70 8.25 -10.64
N ALA A 321 -21.04 8.53 -9.52
CA ALA A 321 -20.27 7.55 -8.77
C ALA A 321 -21.15 6.40 -8.27
N GLN A 322 -22.38 6.67 -7.81
CA GLN A 322 -23.33 5.63 -7.40
C GLN A 322 -23.82 4.78 -8.58
N ALA A 323 -24.00 5.38 -9.74
CA ALA A 323 -24.36 4.65 -10.97
C ALA A 323 -23.23 3.70 -11.41
N GLU A 324 -21.98 4.17 -11.37
CA GLU A 324 -20.80 3.36 -11.65
C GLU A 324 -20.70 2.17 -10.69
N LEU A 325 -20.97 2.37 -9.38
CA LEU A 325 -21.01 1.30 -8.39
C LEU A 325 -22.06 0.23 -8.74
N LYS A 326 -23.28 0.66 -9.05
CA LYS A 326 -24.36 -0.27 -9.42
C LYS A 326 -24.01 -1.08 -10.69
N ALA A 327 -23.43 -0.42 -11.68
CA ALA A 327 -23.00 -1.09 -12.91
C ALA A 327 -21.89 -2.11 -12.64
N ALA A 328 -20.91 -1.77 -11.82
CA ALA A 328 -19.82 -2.68 -11.44
C ALA A 328 -20.33 -3.90 -10.65
N GLN A 329 -21.29 -3.72 -9.75
CA GLN A 329 -21.90 -4.82 -8.99
C GLN A 329 -22.71 -5.78 -9.89
N GLN A 330 -23.36 -5.27 -10.94
CA GLN A 330 -24.10 -6.09 -11.91
C GLN A 330 -23.19 -6.86 -12.87
N GLN A 331 -21.98 -6.37 -13.12
CA GLN A 331 -20.99 -7.00 -13.98
C GLN A 331 -20.02 -7.92 -13.25
N ALA A 332 -20.07 -7.95 -11.91
CA ALA A 332 -19.25 -8.87 -11.13
C ALA A 332 -19.61 -10.31 -11.52
N PRO A 333 -18.64 -11.12 -12.01
CA PRO A 333 -18.91 -12.49 -12.33
C PRO A 333 -19.41 -13.19 -11.06
N THR A 334 -20.53 -13.88 -11.15
CA THR A 334 -20.95 -14.84 -10.12
C THR A 334 -19.86 -15.90 -10.05
N SER A 335 -18.84 -15.68 -9.22
CA SER A 335 -17.82 -16.68 -8.96
C SER A 335 -18.55 -17.86 -8.33
N LYS A 336 -18.60 -18.95 -9.05
CA LYS A 336 -18.93 -20.25 -8.46
C LYS A 336 -17.85 -20.50 -7.40
N LEU A 337 -18.25 -20.44 -6.14
CA LEU A 337 -17.52 -21.01 -5.02
C LEU A 337 -17.33 -22.51 -5.23
#